data_0c59787352b480f1f3c013504f0ab1bd
#
_entry.id   0c59787352b480f1f3c013504f0ab1bd
#
_cell.length_a   1.000
_cell.length_b   1.000
_cell.length_c   1.000
_cell.angle_alpha   90.00
_cell.angle_beta   90.00
_cell.angle_gamma   90.00
#
_symmetry.space_group_name_H-M   'P 1'
#
loop_
_entity.id
_entity.type
_entity.pdbx_description
1 polymer ?
#
loop_
_entity_poly.entity_id
_entity_poly.type
_entity_poly.pdbx_seq_one_letter_code
_entity_poly.pdbx_strand_id
1 'polypeptide(L)'
;MKKYQVSMACTLLAAMALNGCATSKEKAARKTEQAERVKAALAERHYKIVVNAMADQSKTDENRSPQLRYRYSLEVRNDSLISFLPQYGYNHILSEAGVGWRGLILKEPISSYQEELTKKGKRHIEISVENDHDTLVFAIEVSANGDSYITVRSHRRERISFSGNLMLD
;
A
#
# COMPACT_ATOMS: atom_id res chain seq x y z
N MET A 1 -6.35 7.11 -62.20
CA MET A 1 -5.69 6.28 -61.14
C MET A 1 -5.29 7.09 -59.89
N LYS A 2 -4.95 8.37 -59.96
CA LYS A 2 -4.53 9.19 -58.79
C LYS A 2 -5.68 9.51 -57.78
N LYS A 3 -6.92 9.55 -58.20
CA LYS A 3 -8.06 9.91 -57.33
C LYS A 3 -8.44 8.80 -56.32
N TYR A 4 -8.20 7.54 -56.63
CA TYR A 4 -8.49 6.39 -55.74
C TYR A 4 -7.42 6.18 -54.65
N GLN A 5 -6.18 6.60 -54.93
CA GLN A 5 -5.10 6.50 -53.96
C GLN A 5 -5.25 7.50 -52.79
N VAL A 6 -5.77 8.70 -53.07
CA VAL A 6 -6.03 9.73 -52.04
C VAL A 6 -7.20 9.31 -51.15
N SER A 7 -8.24 8.73 -51.73
CA SER A 7 -9.41 8.25 -50.95
C SER A 7 -9.07 7.11 -50.01
N MET A 8 -8.20 6.18 -50.45
CA MET A 8 -7.77 5.03 -49.61
C MET A 8 -6.83 5.45 -48.49
N ALA A 9 -6.04 6.48 -48.69
CA ALA A 9 -5.17 7.03 -47.63
C ALA A 9 -5.97 7.76 -46.53
N CYS A 10 -7.03 8.47 -46.87
CA CYS A 10 -7.91 9.14 -45.91
C CYS A 10 -8.69 8.14 -45.04
N THR A 11 -9.14 7.01 -45.59
CA THR A 11 -9.84 5.97 -44.82
C THR A 11 -8.94 5.23 -43.84
N LEU A 12 -7.67 5.04 -44.18
CA LEU A 12 -6.69 4.42 -43.26
C LEU A 12 -6.32 5.36 -42.09
N LEU A 13 -6.23 6.64 -42.33
CA LEU A 13 -5.96 7.63 -41.26
C LEU A 13 -7.15 7.79 -40.28
N ALA A 14 -8.38 7.68 -40.75
CA ALA A 14 -9.56 7.73 -39.90
C ALA A 14 -9.71 6.51 -39.00
N ALA A 15 -9.22 5.33 -39.41
CA ALA A 15 -9.25 4.11 -38.61
C ALA A 15 -8.25 4.10 -37.45
N MET A 16 -7.15 4.88 -37.52
CA MET A 16 -6.17 5.00 -36.45
C MET A 16 -6.57 5.96 -35.32
N ALA A 17 -7.52 6.86 -35.56
CA ALA A 17 -7.98 7.81 -34.55
C ALA A 17 -8.96 7.23 -33.51
N LEU A 18 -9.44 6.01 -33.68
CA LEU A 18 -10.40 5.35 -32.78
C LEU A 18 -9.76 4.48 -31.69
N ASN A 19 -8.45 4.32 -31.71
CA ASN A 19 -7.72 3.51 -30.73
C ASN A 19 -7.02 4.37 -29.67
N GLY A 20 -7.75 4.95 -28.72
CA GLY A 20 -6.98 5.40 -27.60
C GLY A 20 -7.35 6.64 -26.84
N CYS A 21 -8.57 6.72 -26.41
CA CYS A 21 -8.86 7.49 -25.19
C CYS A 21 -9.98 6.79 -24.45
N ALA A 22 -9.62 6.06 -23.37
CA ALA A 22 -10.62 5.67 -22.40
C ALA A 22 -11.42 6.93 -22.05
N THR A 23 -12.70 6.93 -22.35
CA THR A 23 -13.56 8.09 -22.16
C THR A 23 -13.55 8.47 -20.68
N SER A 24 -13.80 9.72 -20.36
CA SER A 24 -13.86 10.18 -18.96
C SER A 24 -14.84 9.33 -18.12
N LYS A 25 -15.89 8.81 -18.73
CA LYS A 25 -16.85 7.87 -18.13
C LYS A 25 -16.23 6.51 -17.78
N GLU A 26 -15.42 5.93 -18.65
CA GLU A 26 -14.72 4.68 -18.36
C GLU A 26 -13.71 4.84 -17.23
N LYS A 27 -12.97 5.93 -17.21
CA LYS A 27 -12.04 6.21 -16.11
C LYS A 27 -12.76 6.39 -14.78
N ALA A 28 -13.92 7.04 -14.78
CA ALA A 28 -14.76 7.18 -13.60
C ALA A 28 -15.30 5.81 -13.13
N ALA A 29 -15.81 4.99 -14.05
CA ALA A 29 -16.32 3.67 -13.75
C ALA A 29 -15.23 2.75 -13.14
N ARG A 30 -14.04 2.73 -13.72
CA ARG A 30 -12.88 1.96 -13.18
C ARG A 30 -12.48 2.42 -11.78
N LYS A 31 -12.49 3.72 -11.50
CA LYS A 31 -12.19 4.24 -10.17
C LYS A 31 -13.23 3.80 -9.14
N THR A 32 -14.50 3.82 -9.50
CA THR A 32 -15.59 3.36 -8.63
C THR A 32 -15.47 1.88 -8.37
N GLU A 33 -15.23 1.06 -9.40
CA GLU A 33 -15.03 -0.37 -9.26
C GLU A 33 -13.83 -0.69 -8.35
N GLN A 34 -12.73 -0.01 -8.54
CA GLN A 34 -11.55 -0.19 -7.69
C GLN A 34 -11.83 0.19 -6.24
N ALA A 35 -12.55 1.28 -5.99
CA ALA A 35 -12.93 1.68 -4.64
C ALA A 35 -13.82 0.63 -3.95
N GLU A 36 -14.77 0.02 -4.68
CA GLU A 36 -15.61 -1.04 -4.13
C GLU A 36 -14.80 -2.33 -3.86
N ARG A 37 -13.84 -2.70 -4.71
CA ARG A 37 -12.92 -3.82 -4.45
C ARG A 37 -12.07 -3.58 -3.20
N VAL A 38 -11.51 -2.37 -3.05
CA VAL A 38 -10.78 -1.99 -1.82
C VAL A 38 -11.65 -2.15 -0.59
N LYS A 39 -12.87 -1.62 -0.65
CA LYS A 39 -13.83 -1.71 0.46
C LYS A 39 -14.18 -3.16 0.81
N ALA A 40 -14.42 -4.01 -0.20
CA ALA A 40 -14.72 -5.42 0.00
C ALA A 40 -13.56 -6.16 0.66
N ALA A 41 -12.34 -6.01 0.16
CA ALA A 41 -11.14 -6.64 0.70
C ALA A 41 -10.91 -6.27 2.17
N LEU A 42 -11.11 -5.00 2.53
CA LEU A 42 -10.97 -4.55 3.91
C LEU A 42 -12.07 -5.12 4.82
N ALA A 43 -13.33 -5.16 4.34
CA ALA A 43 -14.46 -5.68 5.10
C ALA A 43 -14.33 -7.19 5.41
N GLU A 44 -13.71 -7.95 4.51
CA GLU A 44 -13.44 -9.38 4.69
C GLU A 44 -12.32 -9.66 5.70
N ARG A 45 -11.55 -8.64 6.12
CA ARG A 45 -10.35 -8.78 6.95
C ARG A 45 -9.37 -9.82 6.38
N HIS A 46 -9.27 -9.87 5.06
CA HIS A 46 -8.39 -10.75 4.34
C HIS A 46 -7.71 -9.94 3.24
N TYR A 47 -6.61 -9.30 3.56
CA TYR A 47 -5.92 -8.41 2.63
C TYR A 47 -4.42 -8.35 2.91
N LYS A 48 -3.68 -7.97 1.88
CA LYS A 48 -2.23 -7.79 1.93
C LYS A 48 -1.84 -6.44 1.37
N ILE A 49 -0.99 -5.74 2.09
CA ILE A 49 -0.36 -4.50 1.63
C ILE A 49 1.10 -4.81 1.32
N VAL A 50 1.49 -4.60 0.07
CA VAL A 50 2.90 -4.68 -0.34
C VAL A 50 3.54 -3.32 -0.10
N VAL A 51 4.63 -3.32 0.66
CA VAL A 51 5.34 -2.11 1.05
C VAL A 51 6.42 -1.79 0.04
N ASN A 52 6.39 -0.57 -0.50
CA ASN A 52 7.26 -0.11 -1.58
C ASN A 52 8.39 0.79 -1.07
N ALA A 53 8.12 1.58 -0.04
CA ALA A 53 9.09 2.53 0.50
C ALA A 53 8.89 2.75 2.01
N MET A 54 9.96 3.22 2.65
CA MET A 54 9.93 3.73 4.02
C MET A 54 9.70 5.23 3.96
N ALA A 55 8.78 5.74 4.78
CA ALA A 55 8.59 7.17 4.95
C ALA A 55 9.52 7.63 6.08
N ASP A 56 10.61 8.30 5.75
CA ASP A 56 11.48 8.95 6.73
C ASP A 56 10.84 10.26 7.18
N GLN A 57 10.45 10.35 8.44
CA GLN A 57 9.88 11.57 9.00
C GLN A 57 10.93 12.64 9.36
N SER A 58 12.21 12.31 9.29
CA SER A 58 13.28 13.19 9.76
C SER A 58 13.92 14.06 8.67
N LYS A 59 13.59 13.82 7.39
CA LYS A 59 14.22 14.57 6.29
C LYS A 59 13.21 15.06 5.27
N THR A 60 13.15 16.37 5.17
CA THR A 60 12.44 17.20 4.18
C THR A 60 12.96 17.04 2.73
N ASP A 61 13.77 16.06 2.44
CA ASP A 61 14.19 15.74 1.07
C ASP A 61 13.13 14.86 0.39
N GLU A 62 12.19 15.50 -0.27
CA GLU A 62 11.08 14.90 -1.04
C GLU A 62 11.52 13.87 -2.11
N ASN A 63 12.82 13.65 -2.29
CA ASN A 63 13.35 12.84 -3.39
C ASN A 63 14.04 11.54 -2.97
N ARG A 64 14.03 11.14 -1.70
CA ARG A 64 14.75 9.94 -1.24
C ARG A 64 14.00 9.11 -0.22
N SER A 65 12.80 8.66 -0.54
CA SER A 65 12.28 7.47 0.15
C SER A 65 13.10 6.27 -0.32
N PRO A 66 13.86 5.59 0.56
CA PRO A 66 14.64 4.44 0.16
C PRO A 66 13.70 3.37 -0.39
N GLN A 67 13.85 3.06 -1.67
CA GLN A 67 13.10 1.98 -2.29
C GLN A 67 13.59 0.65 -1.72
N LEU A 68 12.66 -0.15 -1.26
CA LEU A 68 12.96 -1.41 -0.61
C LEU A 68 13.26 -2.49 -1.66
N ARG A 69 14.41 -3.14 -1.53
CA ARG A 69 14.86 -4.20 -2.45
C ARG A 69 14.13 -5.53 -2.27
N TYR A 70 13.48 -5.72 -1.12
CA TYR A 70 12.77 -6.96 -0.77
C TYR A 70 11.26 -6.72 -0.79
N ARG A 71 10.49 -7.77 -0.99
CA ARG A 71 9.03 -7.73 -0.94
C ARG A 71 8.55 -7.72 0.52
N TYR A 72 8.57 -6.56 1.13
CA TYR A 72 8.00 -6.36 2.45
C TYR A 72 6.48 -6.28 2.35
N SER A 73 5.80 -6.75 3.38
CA SER A 73 4.33 -6.75 3.38
C SER A 73 3.75 -6.74 4.79
N LEU A 74 2.54 -6.24 4.87
CA LEU A 74 1.65 -6.38 6.02
C LEU A 74 0.40 -7.11 5.54
N GLU A 75 0.02 -8.18 6.21
CA GLU A 75 -1.11 -9.01 5.82
C GLU A 75 -2.04 -9.24 7.01
N VAL A 76 -3.33 -9.05 6.77
CA VAL A 76 -4.39 -9.38 7.72
C VAL A 76 -5.10 -10.62 7.20
N ARG A 77 -5.19 -11.65 8.05
CA ARG A 77 -5.93 -12.88 7.78
C ARG A 77 -6.87 -13.15 8.95
N ASN A 78 -8.14 -12.77 8.78
CA ASN A 78 -9.16 -12.88 9.81
C ASN A 78 -8.71 -12.22 11.14
N ASP A 79 -8.31 -13.03 12.10
CA ASP A 79 -7.94 -12.61 13.45
C ASP A 79 -6.40 -12.57 13.67
N SER A 80 -5.62 -12.66 12.59
CA SER A 80 -4.15 -12.66 12.68
C SER A 80 -3.54 -11.56 11.83
N LEU A 81 -2.52 -10.91 12.36
CA LEU A 81 -1.65 -9.98 11.66
C LEU A 81 -0.31 -10.65 11.37
N ILE A 82 0.07 -10.64 10.10
CA ILE A 82 1.37 -11.12 9.63
C ILE A 82 2.14 -9.92 9.11
N SER A 83 3.22 -9.60 9.77
CA SER A 83 4.10 -8.49 9.39
C SER A 83 5.45 -9.03 8.92
N PHE A 84 5.84 -8.59 7.74
CA PHE A 84 7.19 -8.73 7.21
C PHE A 84 7.67 -7.35 6.77
N LEU A 85 8.05 -6.52 7.75
CA LEU A 85 8.49 -5.13 7.54
C LEU A 85 9.95 -4.96 7.90
N PRO A 86 10.69 -4.07 7.22
CA PRO A 86 12.06 -3.79 7.60
C PRO A 86 12.11 -3.11 8.98
N GLN A 87 13.13 -3.40 9.75
CA GLN A 87 13.41 -2.66 10.97
C GLN A 87 14.18 -1.40 10.59
N TYR A 88 13.70 -0.27 11.04
CA TYR A 88 14.43 0.99 11.02
C TYR A 88 14.37 1.59 12.43
N GLY A 89 15.45 2.17 12.89
CA GLY A 89 15.52 2.83 14.19
C GLY A 89 16.87 2.61 14.87
N TYR A 90 17.18 3.46 15.80
CA TYR A 90 18.46 3.77 16.44
C TYR A 90 19.17 2.61 17.18
N ASN A 91 18.82 1.37 16.98
CA ASN A 91 19.49 0.23 17.60
C ASN A 91 20.61 -0.36 16.72
N HIS A 92 21.49 0.51 16.22
CA HIS A 92 22.79 0.09 15.68
C HIS A 92 23.68 -0.61 16.72
N ILE A 93 23.36 -0.46 18.00
CA ILE A 93 24.20 -0.98 19.09
C ILE A 93 24.13 -2.50 19.22
N LEU A 94 23.12 -3.15 18.66
CA LEU A 94 23.01 -4.62 18.71
C LEU A 94 23.50 -5.34 17.45
N SER A 95 23.96 -4.62 16.43
CA SER A 95 24.55 -5.25 15.24
C SER A 95 25.98 -5.76 15.48
N GLU A 96 26.67 -5.30 16.51
CA GLU A 96 27.99 -5.82 16.89
C GLU A 96 27.94 -7.23 17.48
N ALA A 97 26.76 -7.71 17.88
CA ALA A 97 26.60 -9.07 18.46
C ALA A 97 26.23 -10.14 17.42
N GLY A 98 26.37 -9.87 16.10
CA GLY A 98 26.17 -10.88 15.05
C GLY A 98 24.74 -11.39 14.90
N VAL A 99 23.76 -10.73 15.53
CA VAL A 99 22.34 -11.08 15.39
C VAL A 99 21.78 -10.30 14.22
N GLY A 100 21.71 -10.97 13.07
CA GLY A 100 21.29 -10.41 11.78
C GLY A 100 20.01 -9.61 11.83
N TRP A 101 19.87 -8.75 10.87
CA TRP A 101 18.76 -7.86 10.53
C TRP A 101 17.38 -8.43 10.87
N ARG A 102 16.90 -8.16 12.08
CA ARG A 102 15.54 -8.55 12.46
C ARG A 102 14.60 -7.42 12.14
N GLY A 103 13.96 -7.50 10.96
CA GLY A 103 12.81 -6.68 10.64
C GLY A 103 11.67 -6.87 11.64
N LEU A 104 10.61 -6.09 11.52
CA LEU A 104 9.38 -6.32 12.25
C LEU A 104 8.66 -7.53 11.63
N ILE A 105 9.19 -8.74 11.94
CA ILE A 105 8.67 -10.01 11.46
C ILE A 105 7.88 -10.62 12.61
N LEU A 106 6.56 -10.69 12.43
CA LEU A 106 5.66 -11.29 13.42
C LEU A 106 4.46 -11.94 12.75
N LYS A 107 3.87 -12.89 13.45
CA LYS A 107 2.57 -13.46 13.15
C LYS A 107 1.84 -13.61 14.48
N GLU A 108 0.98 -12.66 14.77
CA GLU A 108 0.32 -12.57 16.07
C GLU A 108 -1.20 -12.46 15.92
N PRO A 109 -1.96 -12.96 16.90
CA PRO A 109 -3.38 -12.70 16.95
C PRO A 109 -3.65 -11.20 17.13
N ILE A 110 -4.70 -10.73 16.50
CA ILE A 110 -5.16 -9.34 16.61
C ILE A 110 -5.89 -9.17 17.94
N SER A 111 -5.39 -8.30 18.82
CA SER A 111 -6.05 -7.97 20.10
C SER A 111 -7.18 -6.96 19.90
N SER A 112 -7.01 -6.02 18.97
CA SER A 112 -8.00 -5.00 18.63
C SER A 112 -7.94 -4.64 17.16
N TYR A 113 -9.11 -4.46 16.55
CA TYR A 113 -9.25 -4.01 15.16
C TYR A 113 -10.35 -2.96 15.09
N GLN A 114 -10.02 -1.76 14.68
CA GLN A 114 -10.96 -0.65 14.49
C GLN A 114 -10.81 -0.12 13.06
N GLU A 115 -11.92 0.14 12.40
CA GLU A 115 -11.95 0.72 11.05
C GLU A 115 -12.93 1.88 11.01
N GLU A 116 -12.50 2.99 10.45
CA GLU A 116 -13.31 4.17 10.25
C GLU A 116 -13.07 4.82 8.88
N LEU A 117 -14.08 5.51 8.39
CA LEU A 117 -13.98 6.34 7.19
C LEU A 117 -13.60 7.76 7.58
N THR A 118 -12.44 8.22 7.13
CA THR A 118 -11.99 9.57 7.40
C THR A 118 -12.79 10.62 6.60
N LYS A 119 -12.79 11.86 7.04
CA LYS A 119 -13.42 13.00 6.31
C LYS A 119 -12.85 13.19 4.90
N LYS A 120 -11.66 12.68 4.62
CA LYS A 120 -11.00 12.72 3.30
C LYS A 120 -11.35 11.52 2.42
N GLY A 121 -12.25 10.64 2.85
CA GLY A 121 -12.67 9.46 2.10
C GLY A 121 -11.66 8.30 2.12
N LYS A 122 -10.65 8.34 2.98
CA LYS A 122 -9.74 7.22 3.21
C LYS A 122 -10.28 6.30 4.30
N ARG A 123 -9.97 5.01 4.21
CA ARG A 123 -10.17 4.07 5.33
C ARG A 123 -9.00 4.17 6.28
N HIS A 124 -9.30 4.44 7.53
CA HIS A 124 -8.34 4.39 8.64
C HIS A 124 -8.59 3.14 9.44
N ILE A 125 -7.55 2.32 9.58
CA ILE A 125 -7.62 1.04 10.29
C ILE A 125 -6.56 1.07 11.37
N GLU A 126 -6.96 0.78 12.61
CA GLU A 126 -6.03 0.63 13.72
C GLU A 126 -6.08 -0.81 14.22
N ILE A 127 -4.93 -1.48 14.20
CA ILE A 127 -4.75 -2.86 14.62
C ILE A 127 -3.76 -2.90 15.77
N SER A 128 -4.14 -3.50 16.87
CA SER A 128 -3.24 -3.77 17.99
C SER A 128 -2.91 -5.26 18.05
N VAL A 129 -1.65 -5.56 18.27
CA VAL A 129 -1.16 -6.90 18.55
C VAL A 129 -0.28 -6.86 19.79
N GLU A 130 -0.33 -7.92 20.58
CA GLU A 130 0.47 -8.08 21.78
C GLU A 130 1.45 -9.24 21.56
N ASN A 131 2.70 -8.99 21.86
CA ASN A 131 3.70 -10.06 21.98
C ASN A 131 4.26 -10.05 23.40
N ASP A 132 5.06 -11.06 23.74
CA ASP A 132 5.57 -11.27 25.12
C ASP A 132 6.26 -10.06 25.77
N HIS A 133 6.61 -9.03 25.00
CA HIS A 133 7.43 -7.92 25.46
C HIS A 133 6.90 -6.53 25.13
N ASP A 134 5.90 -6.40 24.24
CA ASP A 134 5.46 -5.09 23.73
C ASP A 134 4.06 -5.15 23.10
N THR A 135 3.36 -4.02 23.14
CA THR A 135 2.13 -3.81 22.38
C THR A 135 2.46 -2.97 21.15
N LEU A 136 2.18 -3.53 19.99
CA LEU A 136 2.38 -2.88 18.70
C LEU A 136 1.04 -2.40 18.15
N VAL A 137 1.01 -1.14 17.73
CA VAL A 137 -0.17 -0.54 17.11
C VAL A 137 0.17 -0.17 15.66
N PHE A 138 -0.56 -0.77 14.74
CA PHE A 138 -0.48 -0.51 13.30
C PHE A 138 -1.63 0.40 12.90
N ALA A 139 -1.33 1.65 12.58
CA ALA A 139 -2.29 2.59 12.00
C ALA A 139 -2.11 2.60 10.49
N ILE A 140 -3.15 2.21 9.76
CA ILE A 140 -3.12 2.02 8.31
C ILE A 140 -4.14 2.97 7.68
N GLU A 141 -3.70 3.80 6.75
CA GLU A 141 -4.60 4.59 5.90
C GLU A 141 -4.63 3.97 4.50
N VAL A 142 -5.81 3.65 4.00
CA VAL A 142 -6.02 3.10 2.65
C VAL A 142 -6.89 4.06 1.85
N SER A 143 -6.39 4.48 0.70
CA SER A 143 -7.12 5.32 -0.25
C SER A 143 -8.01 4.46 -1.16
N ALA A 144 -8.98 5.08 -1.84
CA ALA A 144 -9.90 4.40 -2.74
C ALA A 144 -9.22 3.67 -3.91
N ASN A 145 -8.01 4.08 -4.28
CA ASN A 145 -7.20 3.42 -5.32
C ASN A 145 -6.28 2.31 -4.78
N GLY A 146 -6.33 2.01 -3.47
CA GLY A 146 -5.49 1.01 -2.83
C GLY A 146 -4.14 1.52 -2.32
N ASP A 147 -3.76 2.78 -2.58
CA ASP A 147 -2.56 3.36 -1.99
C ASP A 147 -2.69 3.36 -0.47
N SER A 148 -1.66 2.86 0.17
CA SER A 148 -1.67 2.58 1.61
C SER A 148 -0.50 3.25 2.31
N TYR A 149 -0.75 3.76 3.51
CA TYR A 149 0.24 4.31 4.40
C TYR A 149 0.13 3.62 5.75
N ILE A 150 1.21 3.02 6.21
CA ILE A 150 1.27 2.24 7.45
C ILE A 150 2.16 2.98 8.43
N THR A 151 1.67 3.22 9.64
CA THR A 151 2.46 3.72 10.76
C THR A 151 2.46 2.69 11.88
N VAL A 152 3.64 2.27 12.28
CA VAL A 152 3.80 1.35 13.41
C VAL A 152 4.27 2.14 14.63
N ARG A 153 3.58 1.95 15.74
CA ARG A 153 3.89 2.53 17.05
C ARG A 153 4.10 1.42 18.06
N SER A 154 5.01 1.65 18.96
CA SER A 154 5.34 0.76 20.08
C SER A 154 5.69 1.62 21.29
N HIS A 155 5.53 1.09 22.50
CA HIS A 155 5.97 1.79 23.70
C HIS A 155 7.49 1.86 23.84
N ARG A 156 8.20 0.95 23.16
CA ARG A 156 9.66 0.77 23.31
C ARG A 156 10.46 1.21 22.09
N ARG A 157 9.79 1.63 21.00
CA ARG A 157 10.46 1.94 19.73
C ARG A 157 9.92 3.22 19.14
N GLU A 158 10.75 3.90 18.37
CA GLU A 158 10.33 5.06 17.60
C GLU A 158 9.25 4.68 16.57
N ARG A 159 8.42 5.66 16.25
CA ARG A 159 7.42 5.54 15.21
C ARG A 159 8.08 5.30 13.87
N ILE A 160 7.61 4.31 13.15
CA ILE A 160 8.07 3.98 11.81
C ILE A 160 6.89 4.06 10.85
N SER A 161 7.11 4.58 9.66
CA SER A 161 6.07 4.69 8.65
C SER A 161 6.53 4.11 7.30
N PHE A 162 5.58 3.53 6.59
CA PHE A 162 5.78 2.89 5.29
C PHE A 162 4.70 3.30 4.32
N SER A 163 5.03 3.34 3.04
CA SER A 163 4.06 3.45 1.96
C SER A 163 4.02 2.17 1.14
N GLY A 164 2.85 1.85 0.62
CA GLY A 164 2.62 0.63 -0.15
C GLY A 164 1.29 0.64 -0.87
N ASN A 165 0.93 -0.52 -1.40
CA ASN A 165 -0.31 -0.72 -2.13
C ASN A 165 -1.04 -1.96 -1.61
N LEU A 166 -2.35 -1.82 -1.42
CA LEU A 166 -3.25 -2.95 -1.17
C LEU A 166 -3.30 -3.83 -2.41
N MET A 167 -3.02 -5.11 -2.24
CA MET A 167 -3.23 -6.10 -3.30
C MET A 167 -4.72 -6.42 -3.38
N LEU A 168 -5.26 -6.31 -4.57
CA LEU A 168 -6.62 -6.74 -4.91
C LEU A 168 -6.46 -7.97 -5.81
N ASP A 169 -6.94 -9.10 -5.33
CA ASP A 169 -7.00 -10.35 -6.10
C ASP A 169 -8.06 -10.29 -7.21
#